data_999118adf33a069e067b75d44125c888
#
_entry.id   999118adf33a069e067b75d44125c888
#
_cell.length_a   1.000
_cell.length_b   1.000
_cell.length_c   1.000
_cell.angle_alpha   90.00
_cell.angle_beta   90.00
_cell.angle_gamma   90.00
#
_symmetry.space_group_name_H-M   'P 1'
#
loop_
_entity.id
_entity.type
_entity.pdbx_description
1 polymer ?
#
loop_
_entity_poly.entity_id
_entity_poly.type
_entity_poly.pdbx_seq_one_letter_code
_entity_poly.pdbx_strand_id
1 'polypeptide(L)'
;MVVKRFILYYKLLIYLLKVPMNEFISTYTDFLKIEKRQSPNTITSYRHDINYFASYLLSKKLNDVKTDDVRSFLIFLREKGLARSTVARYLSSIKSFYRYLYTEKLILNNPIEIIDSPCPWRKLPNVLSAEEVDALIAAPDIKTSAGLRDHAMLELLYATGLRVTELISLKLGDVDLGVGYLRTLGKGSKERVVPFGDAARIAIENYILRVRPSVSQKTESTDLFLTRRGTTMTRQGFWKILKKYITKAKISGNVSPHTLRHAFATHLLERGADLRSVQQMLGHSDISSTQIYTHILKERMREVHDRFHPRG
;
A
#
# COMPACT_ATOMS: atom_id res chain seq x y z
N MET A 1 9.57 37.37 18.80
CA MET A 1 8.72 37.69 19.97
C MET A 1 7.23 37.79 19.60
N VAL A 2 6.85 38.29 18.45
CA VAL A 2 5.46 38.50 17.98
C VAL A 2 4.72 37.14 17.76
N VAL A 3 5.37 36.15 17.15
CA VAL A 3 4.77 34.83 16.87
C VAL A 3 4.40 34.06 18.14
N LYS A 4 5.21 34.14 19.21
CA LYS A 4 4.91 33.52 20.50
C LYS A 4 3.69 34.17 21.20
N ARG A 5 3.50 35.47 21.03
CA ARG A 5 2.33 36.19 21.57
C ARG A 5 1.04 35.84 20.80
N PHE A 6 1.15 35.66 19.47
CA PHE A 6 0.02 35.24 18.64
C PHE A 6 -0.45 33.82 18.97
N ILE A 7 0.49 32.90 19.19
CA ILE A 7 0.20 31.52 19.62
C ILE A 7 -0.44 31.50 21.02
N LEU A 8 0.01 32.34 21.93
CA LEU A 8 -0.55 32.44 23.29
C LEU A 8 -1.96 33.05 23.27
N TYR A 9 -2.21 34.06 22.42
CA TYR A 9 -3.53 34.67 22.26
C TYR A 9 -4.51 33.73 21.57
N TYR A 10 -4.07 32.99 20.57
CA TYR A 10 -4.87 31.94 19.92
C TYR A 10 -5.21 30.80 20.88
N LYS A 11 -4.27 30.42 21.76
CA LYS A 11 -4.49 29.43 22.82
C LYS A 11 -5.51 29.89 23.87
N LEU A 12 -5.47 31.16 24.25
CA LEU A 12 -6.44 31.77 25.18
C LEU A 12 -7.84 31.87 24.53
N LEU A 13 -7.90 32.17 23.24
CA LEU A 13 -9.13 32.24 22.46
C LEU A 13 -9.78 30.86 22.32
N ILE A 14 -8.99 29.81 22.09
CA ILE A 14 -9.45 28.40 22.03
C ILE A 14 -10.00 27.93 23.39
N TYR A 15 -9.42 28.43 24.50
CA TYR A 15 -9.90 28.10 25.84
C TYR A 15 -11.21 28.81 26.19
N LEU A 16 -11.44 30.01 25.65
CA LEU A 16 -12.63 30.83 25.86
C LEU A 16 -13.76 30.57 24.88
N LEU A 17 -13.43 30.18 23.62
CA LEU A 17 -14.42 29.83 22.62
C LEU A 17 -14.66 28.33 22.67
N LYS A 18 -15.92 27.91 22.60
CA LYS A 18 -16.38 26.53 22.46
C LYS A 18 -16.03 26.04 21.02
N VAL A 19 -14.73 25.87 20.74
CA VAL A 19 -14.29 25.42 19.41
C VAL A 19 -14.77 23.99 19.19
N PRO A 20 -15.54 23.73 18.13
CA PRO A 20 -16.04 22.40 17.83
C PRO A 20 -14.88 21.47 17.44
N MET A 21 -15.00 20.19 17.77
CA MET A 21 -13.97 19.17 17.50
C MET A 21 -13.55 19.13 16.02
N ASN A 22 -14.45 19.51 15.10
CA ASN A 22 -14.17 19.55 13.66
C ASN A 22 -13.05 20.51 13.25
N GLU A 23 -12.88 21.63 13.95
CA GLU A 23 -11.76 22.56 13.66
C GLU A 23 -10.42 21.95 14.03
N PHE A 24 -10.34 21.25 15.16
CA PHE A 24 -9.12 20.54 15.56
C PHE A 24 -8.78 19.39 14.59
N ILE A 25 -9.79 18.74 14.04
CA ILE A 25 -9.58 17.69 13.03
C ILE A 25 -9.02 18.31 11.73
N SER A 26 -9.49 19.51 11.36
CA SER A 26 -8.96 20.22 10.19
C SER A 26 -7.48 20.59 10.40
N THR A 27 -7.14 21.26 11.51
CA THR A 27 -5.75 21.63 11.80
C THR A 27 -4.82 20.42 11.93
N TYR A 28 -5.31 19.33 12.50
CA TYR A 28 -4.57 18.07 12.54
C TYR A 28 -4.33 17.48 11.14
N THR A 29 -5.32 17.53 10.24
CA THR A 29 -5.12 17.05 8.87
C THR A 29 -4.09 17.88 8.11
N ASP A 30 -4.05 19.20 8.33
CA ASP A 30 -3.03 20.08 7.77
C ASP A 30 -1.64 19.78 8.35
N PHE A 31 -1.52 19.54 9.65
CA PHE A 31 -0.29 19.07 10.28
C PHE A 31 0.22 17.76 9.66
N LEU A 32 -0.66 16.79 9.46
CA LEU A 32 -0.29 15.52 8.81
C LEU A 32 0.20 15.72 7.39
N LYS A 33 -0.39 16.67 6.65
CA LYS A 33 -0.05 16.98 5.26
C LYS A 33 1.26 17.75 5.18
N ILE A 34 1.41 18.82 5.94
CA ILE A 34 2.50 19.81 5.80
C ILE A 34 3.75 19.33 6.56
N GLU A 35 3.59 19.00 7.84
CA GLU A 35 4.75 18.68 8.68
C GLU A 35 5.13 17.20 8.62
N LYS A 36 4.14 16.29 8.70
CA LYS A 36 4.40 14.84 8.66
C LYS A 36 4.49 14.28 7.24
N ARG A 37 4.18 15.07 6.21
CA ARG A 37 4.21 14.66 4.79
C ARG A 37 3.58 13.29 4.55
N GLN A 38 2.46 13.04 5.25
CA GLN A 38 1.75 11.76 5.14
C GLN A 38 1.06 11.62 3.78
N SER A 39 0.86 10.37 3.34
CA SER A 39 0.17 10.12 2.08
C SER A 39 -1.30 10.59 2.13
N PRO A 40 -1.90 11.03 1.00
CA PRO A 40 -3.31 11.41 0.94
C PRO A 40 -4.25 10.33 1.49
N ASN A 41 -3.95 9.06 1.21
CA ASN A 41 -4.73 7.93 1.73
C ASN A 41 -4.66 7.81 3.25
N THR A 42 -3.49 8.06 3.85
CA THR A 42 -3.31 8.05 5.31
C THR A 42 -4.11 9.17 5.95
N ILE A 43 -4.02 10.38 5.38
CA ILE A 43 -4.74 11.57 5.86
C ILE A 43 -6.25 11.32 5.80
N THR A 44 -6.77 10.84 4.67
CA THR A 44 -8.19 10.52 4.49
C THR A 44 -8.67 9.47 5.49
N SER A 45 -7.88 8.41 5.70
CA SER A 45 -8.21 7.34 6.65
C SER A 45 -8.24 7.85 8.09
N TYR A 46 -7.23 8.64 8.49
CA TYR A 46 -7.15 9.20 9.83
C TYR A 46 -8.29 10.20 10.08
N ARG A 47 -8.56 11.08 9.12
CA ARG A 47 -9.69 12.02 9.18
C ARG A 47 -11.02 11.28 9.36
N HIS A 48 -11.25 10.23 8.56
CA HIS A 48 -12.46 9.41 8.67
C HIS A 48 -12.59 8.78 10.07
N ASP A 49 -11.51 8.18 10.57
CA ASP A 49 -11.52 7.51 11.86
C ASP A 49 -11.80 8.46 13.01
N ILE A 50 -11.17 9.65 13.00
CA ILE A 50 -11.34 10.65 14.05
C ILE A 50 -12.74 11.27 14.00
N ASN A 51 -13.27 11.54 12.79
CA ASN A 51 -14.65 12.01 12.64
C ASN A 51 -15.66 10.99 13.16
N TYR A 52 -15.43 9.69 12.92
CA TYR A 52 -16.30 8.65 13.43
C TYR A 52 -16.25 8.56 14.96
N PHE A 53 -15.06 8.70 15.56
CA PHE A 53 -14.88 8.79 16.99
C PHE A 53 -15.59 10.04 17.58
N ALA A 54 -15.43 11.20 16.93
CA ALA A 54 -16.10 12.43 17.32
C ALA A 54 -17.63 12.28 17.30
N SER A 55 -18.19 11.62 16.28
CA SER A 55 -19.61 11.33 16.19
C SER A 55 -20.10 10.39 17.30
N TYR A 56 -19.28 9.43 17.71
CA TYR A 56 -19.59 8.55 18.85
C TYR A 56 -19.65 9.29 20.19
N LEU A 57 -18.76 10.25 20.38
CA LEU A 57 -18.69 11.06 21.60
C LEU A 57 -19.86 12.05 21.73
N LEU A 58 -20.70 12.17 20.70
CA LEU A 58 -21.81 13.13 20.63
C LEU A 58 -21.29 14.57 20.85
N SER A 59 -21.71 15.24 21.92
CA SER A 59 -21.35 16.64 22.21
C SER A 59 -20.25 16.80 23.25
N LYS A 60 -19.49 15.73 23.57
CA LYS A 60 -18.40 15.83 24.56
C LYS A 60 -17.31 16.79 24.08
N LYS A 61 -16.88 17.68 24.95
CA LYS A 61 -15.75 18.56 24.66
C LYS A 61 -14.45 17.76 24.66
N LEU A 62 -13.49 18.21 23.87
CA LEU A 62 -12.20 17.55 23.68
C LEU A 62 -11.47 17.28 25.01
N ASN A 63 -11.51 18.24 25.96
CA ASN A 63 -10.88 18.14 27.27
C ASN A 63 -11.62 17.22 28.25
N ASP A 64 -12.88 16.90 27.98
CA ASP A 64 -13.72 16.06 28.85
C ASP A 64 -13.65 14.58 28.46
N VAL A 65 -12.94 14.26 27.38
CA VAL A 65 -12.75 12.88 26.93
C VAL A 65 -11.77 12.17 27.86
N LYS A 66 -12.23 11.05 28.41
CA LYS A 66 -11.47 10.20 29.32
C LYS A 66 -11.01 8.92 28.64
N THR A 67 -10.06 8.24 29.26
CA THR A 67 -9.59 6.92 28.82
C THR A 67 -10.73 5.91 28.61
N ASP A 68 -11.75 5.96 29.49
CA ASP A 68 -12.89 5.04 29.41
C ASP A 68 -13.80 5.32 28.21
N ASP A 69 -13.91 6.56 27.75
CA ASP A 69 -14.65 6.88 26.52
C ASP A 69 -14.01 6.23 25.30
N VAL A 70 -12.67 6.23 25.27
CA VAL A 70 -11.94 5.57 24.19
C VAL A 70 -12.08 4.05 24.28
N ARG A 71 -12.00 3.48 25.48
CA ARG A 71 -12.24 2.05 25.70
C ARG A 71 -13.64 1.63 25.26
N SER A 72 -14.66 2.39 25.66
CA SER A 72 -16.05 2.15 25.29
C SER A 72 -16.24 2.22 23.77
N PHE A 73 -15.60 3.19 23.11
CA PHE A 73 -15.61 3.26 21.64
C PHE A 73 -14.99 2.04 20.99
N LEU A 74 -13.86 1.54 21.51
CA LEU A 74 -13.22 0.34 20.95
C LEU A 74 -14.08 -0.92 21.15
N ILE A 75 -14.81 -1.01 22.27
CA ILE A 75 -15.80 -2.07 22.53
C ILE A 75 -16.93 -1.96 21.51
N PHE A 76 -17.53 -0.77 21.37
CA PHE A 76 -18.57 -0.49 20.39
C PHE A 76 -18.18 -0.89 18.95
N LEU A 77 -16.92 -0.61 18.53
CA LEU A 77 -16.43 -1.03 17.22
C LEU A 77 -16.39 -2.57 17.08
N ARG A 78 -16.06 -3.28 18.16
CA ARG A 78 -16.04 -4.74 18.20
C ARG A 78 -17.45 -5.32 18.14
N GLU A 79 -18.38 -4.77 18.87
CA GLU A 79 -19.81 -5.16 18.88
C GLU A 79 -20.46 -4.94 17.50
N LYS A 80 -20.02 -3.91 16.77
CA LYS A 80 -20.38 -3.71 15.35
C LYS A 80 -19.75 -4.72 14.38
N GLY A 81 -18.99 -5.70 14.88
CA GLY A 81 -18.38 -6.76 14.05
C GLY A 81 -17.16 -6.32 13.24
N LEU A 82 -16.53 -5.15 13.56
CA LEU A 82 -15.34 -4.73 12.83
C LEU A 82 -14.14 -5.63 13.14
N ALA A 83 -13.35 -5.91 12.10
CA ALA A 83 -12.13 -6.70 12.22
C ALA A 83 -11.15 -6.08 13.23
N ARG A 84 -10.41 -6.94 13.95
CA ARG A 84 -9.40 -6.49 14.94
C ARG A 84 -8.38 -5.51 14.37
N SER A 85 -7.95 -5.71 13.13
CA SER A 85 -7.04 -4.79 12.42
C SER A 85 -7.66 -3.41 12.19
N THR A 86 -8.95 -3.36 11.90
CA THR A 86 -9.69 -2.11 11.74
C THR A 86 -9.78 -1.37 13.08
N VAL A 87 -10.12 -2.07 14.18
CA VAL A 87 -10.15 -1.48 15.52
C VAL A 87 -8.77 -0.96 15.93
N ALA A 88 -7.70 -1.71 15.65
CA ALA A 88 -6.32 -1.25 15.90
C ALA A 88 -5.96 0.01 15.09
N ARG A 89 -6.44 0.12 13.86
CA ARG A 89 -6.24 1.32 13.02
C ARG A 89 -6.96 2.54 13.63
N TYR A 90 -8.22 2.39 14.05
CA TYR A 90 -8.94 3.45 14.76
C TYR A 90 -8.17 3.94 15.98
N LEU A 91 -7.69 3.02 16.81
CA LEU A 91 -6.89 3.38 17.98
C LEU A 91 -5.60 4.13 17.59
N SER A 92 -4.90 3.70 16.52
CA SER A 92 -3.70 4.39 16.03
C SER A 92 -4.01 5.81 15.56
N SER A 93 -5.13 6.00 14.84
CA SER A 93 -5.57 7.32 14.38
C SER A 93 -5.88 8.25 15.56
N ILE A 94 -6.63 7.74 16.56
CA ILE A 94 -7.00 8.50 17.76
C ILE A 94 -5.75 8.81 18.59
N LYS A 95 -4.83 7.86 18.78
CA LYS A 95 -3.55 8.10 19.47
C LYS A 95 -2.74 9.20 18.82
N SER A 96 -2.64 9.17 17.47
CA SER A 96 -1.91 10.19 16.72
C SER A 96 -2.53 11.57 16.88
N PHE A 97 -3.86 11.66 16.86
CA PHE A 97 -4.60 12.90 17.05
C PHE A 97 -4.41 13.48 18.46
N TYR A 98 -4.61 12.70 19.51
CA TYR A 98 -4.43 13.17 20.88
C TYR A 98 -2.98 13.49 21.21
N ARG A 99 -2.02 12.79 20.64
CA ARG A 99 -0.60 13.15 20.76
C ARG A 99 -0.32 14.51 20.11
N TYR A 100 -0.88 14.80 18.94
CA TYR A 100 -0.80 16.11 18.30
C TYR A 100 -1.39 17.18 19.22
N LEU A 101 -2.61 17.01 19.70
CA LEU A 101 -3.27 17.96 20.57
C LEU A 101 -2.47 18.25 21.85
N TYR A 102 -1.89 17.23 22.47
CA TYR A 102 -1.06 17.35 23.65
C TYR A 102 0.25 18.06 23.36
N THR A 103 0.93 17.73 22.26
CA THR A 103 2.19 18.34 21.81
C THR A 103 1.99 19.84 21.52
N GLU A 104 0.87 20.18 20.86
CA GLU A 104 0.49 21.57 20.57
C GLU A 104 -0.09 22.29 21.80
N LYS A 105 -0.15 21.63 22.96
CA LYS A 105 -0.72 22.18 24.21
C LYS A 105 -2.18 22.64 24.08
N LEU A 106 -2.94 22.00 23.20
CA LEU A 106 -4.37 22.24 22.98
C LEU A 106 -5.24 21.51 24.03
N ILE A 107 -4.67 20.49 24.67
CA ILE A 107 -5.24 19.76 25.83
C ILE A 107 -4.21 19.68 26.94
N LEU A 108 -4.71 19.58 28.19
CA LEU A 108 -3.84 19.51 29.39
C LEU A 108 -3.31 18.09 29.63
N ASN A 109 -4.14 17.08 29.37
CA ASN A 109 -3.82 15.68 29.61
C ASN A 109 -4.14 14.86 28.37
N ASN A 110 -3.31 13.84 28.10
CA ASN A 110 -3.56 12.90 27.01
C ASN A 110 -4.36 11.69 27.54
N PRO A 111 -5.66 11.54 27.22
CA PRO A 111 -6.49 10.48 27.77
C PRO A 111 -6.13 9.08 27.22
N ILE A 112 -5.23 9.00 26.25
CA ILE A 112 -4.91 7.76 25.51
C ILE A 112 -3.50 7.25 25.84
N GLU A 113 -2.77 7.95 26.70
CA GLU A 113 -1.37 7.61 27.01
C GLU A 113 -1.24 6.18 27.57
N ILE A 114 -2.20 5.77 28.40
CA ILE A 114 -2.21 4.48 29.12
C ILE A 114 -2.84 3.34 28.30
N ILE A 115 -3.47 3.63 27.15
CA ILE A 115 -4.11 2.58 26.36
C ILE A 115 -3.05 1.87 25.52
N ASP A 116 -2.74 0.62 25.86
CA ASP A 116 -1.89 -0.20 25.04
C ASP A 116 -2.52 -0.49 23.68
N SER A 117 -1.71 -0.38 22.62
CA SER A 117 -2.15 -0.85 21.30
C SER A 117 -2.29 -2.37 21.40
N PRO A 118 -3.46 -2.96 21.05
CA PRO A 118 -3.57 -4.39 21.01
C PRO A 118 -2.46 -4.91 20.10
N CYS A 119 -1.56 -5.71 20.69
CA CYS A 119 -0.53 -6.38 19.91
C CYS A 119 -1.25 -7.25 18.87
N PRO A 120 -1.11 -7.01 17.58
CA PRO A 120 -1.69 -7.91 16.61
C PRO A 120 -1.00 -9.25 16.81
N TRP A 121 -1.77 -10.28 17.16
CA TRP A 121 -1.28 -11.63 17.01
C TRP A 121 -0.81 -11.75 15.56
N ARG A 122 0.49 -11.75 15.36
CA ARG A 122 1.08 -12.04 14.05
C ARG A 122 0.75 -13.49 13.74
N LYS A 123 -0.38 -13.72 13.06
CA LYS A 123 -0.48 -14.95 12.28
C LYS A 123 0.75 -14.98 11.41
N LEU A 124 1.52 -16.05 11.48
CA LEU A 124 2.60 -16.28 10.53
C LEU A 124 2.01 -16.02 9.14
N PRO A 125 2.60 -15.13 8.34
CA PRO A 125 2.07 -14.85 7.03
C PRO A 125 2.06 -16.17 6.26
N ASN A 126 0.89 -16.55 5.72
CA ASN A 126 0.83 -17.64 4.75
C ASN A 126 1.61 -17.19 3.53
N VAL A 127 2.78 -17.75 3.34
CA VAL A 127 3.57 -17.58 2.13
C VAL A 127 3.10 -18.65 1.15
N LEU A 128 2.80 -18.26 -0.08
CA LEU A 128 2.52 -19.23 -1.13
C LEU A 128 3.81 -20.02 -1.43
N SER A 129 3.72 -21.31 -1.56
CA SER A 129 4.84 -22.11 -2.06
C SER A 129 5.14 -21.81 -3.54
N ALA A 130 6.31 -22.19 -4.03
CA ALA A 130 6.65 -22.03 -5.44
C ALA A 130 5.66 -22.75 -6.35
N GLU A 131 5.22 -23.95 -5.98
CA GLU A 131 4.24 -24.76 -6.70
C GLU A 131 2.86 -24.09 -6.72
N GLU A 132 2.43 -23.49 -5.62
CA GLU A 132 1.18 -22.74 -5.55
C GLU A 132 1.22 -21.49 -6.44
N VAL A 133 2.36 -20.79 -6.49
CA VAL A 133 2.57 -19.65 -7.38
C VAL A 133 2.55 -20.10 -8.84
N ASP A 134 3.22 -21.20 -9.18
CA ASP A 134 3.24 -21.76 -10.53
C ASP A 134 1.82 -22.18 -10.97
N ALA A 135 1.07 -22.84 -10.11
CA ALA A 135 -0.32 -23.21 -10.38
C ALA A 135 -1.22 -21.96 -10.60
N LEU A 136 -0.99 -20.88 -9.83
CA LEU A 136 -1.74 -19.64 -9.97
C LEU A 136 -1.44 -18.95 -11.30
N ILE A 137 -0.17 -18.88 -11.68
CA ILE A 137 0.28 -18.22 -12.92
C ILE A 137 -0.15 -19.05 -14.15
N ALA A 138 -0.18 -20.36 -14.08
CA ALA A 138 -0.65 -21.26 -15.13
C ALA A 138 -2.19 -21.31 -15.26
N ALA A 139 -2.94 -20.82 -14.28
CA ALA A 139 -4.40 -20.91 -14.24
C ALA A 139 -5.12 -20.12 -15.37
N PRO A 140 -4.65 -18.94 -15.86
CA PRO A 140 -5.25 -18.26 -17.00
C PRO A 140 -5.22 -19.11 -18.26
N ASP A 141 -6.30 -19.08 -19.05
CA ASP A 141 -6.35 -19.72 -20.35
C ASP A 141 -5.71 -18.80 -21.41
N ILE A 142 -4.45 -19.08 -21.77
CA ILE A 142 -3.67 -18.28 -22.73
C ILE A 142 -4.18 -18.35 -24.17
N LYS A 143 -5.19 -19.16 -24.46
CA LYS A 143 -5.87 -19.14 -25.76
C LYS A 143 -6.85 -17.98 -25.87
N THR A 144 -7.20 -17.34 -24.78
CA THR A 144 -8.10 -16.19 -24.74
C THR A 144 -7.35 -14.88 -24.54
N SER A 145 -7.83 -13.79 -25.14
CA SER A 145 -7.24 -12.46 -24.97
C SER A 145 -7.21 -12.02 -23.51
N ALA A 146 -8.25 -12.32 -22.74
CA ALA A 146 -8.29 -12.03 -21.31
C ALA A 146 -7.26 -12.87 -20.54
N GLY A 147 -7.13 -14.14 -20.88
CA GLY A 147 -6.16 -15.03 -20.22
C GLY A 147 -4.72 -14.68 -20.52
N LEU A 148 -4.37 -14.27 -21.75
CA LEU A 148 -3.02 -13.78 -22.10
C LEU A 148 -2.67 -12.53 -21.27
N ARG A 149 -3.59 -11.57 -21.16
CA ARG A 149 -3.39 -10.39 -20.31
C ARG A 149 -3.21 -10.77 -18.83
N ASP A 150 -4.12 -11.60 -18.33
CA ASP A 150 -4.14 -11.97 -16.92
C ASP A 150 -2.90 -12.77 -16.53
N HIS A 151 -2.43 -13.66 -17.43
CA HIS A 151 -1.18 -14.40 -17.30
C HIS A 151 0.02 -13.44 -17.21
N ALA A 152 0.14 -12.49 -18.15
CA ALA A 152 1.21 -11.50 -18.14
C ALA A 152 1.20 -10.62 -16.87
N MET A 153 0.01 -10.26 -16.37
CA MET A 153 -0.11 -9.50 -15.10
C MET A 153 0.36 -10.32 -13.89
N LEU A 154 -0.02 -11.59 -13.79
CA LEU A 154 0.39 -12.46 -12.68
C LEU A 154 1.88 -12.77 -12.73
N GLU A 155 2.40 -13.07 -13.90
CA GLU A 155 3.82 -13.32 -14.14
C GLU A 155 4.67 -12.11 -13.71
N LEU A 156 4.34 -10.92 -14.24
CA LEU A 156 5.07 -9.71 -13.92
C LEU A 156 4.97 -9.34 -12.44
N LEU A 157 3.79 -9.51 -11.82
CA LEU A 157 3.60 -9.21 -10.41
C LEU A 157 4.49 -10.08 -9.51
N TYR A 158 4.61 -11.37 -9.85
CA TYR A 158 5.47 -12.27 -9.10
C TYR A 158 6.95 -12.05 -9.42
N ALA A 159 7.33 -11.89 -10.68
CA ALA A 159 8.72 -11.66 -11.08
C ALA A 159 9.34 -10.38 -10.49
N THR A 160 8.52 -9.38 -10.17
CA THR A 160 9.02 -8.05 -9.74
C THR A 160 8.63 -7.66 -8.32
N GLY A 161 7.71 -8.39 -7.72
CA GLY A 161 7.15 -8.02 -6.42
C GLY A 161 6.48 -6.64 -6.38
N LEU A 162 5.97 -6.12 -7.50
CA LEU A 162 5.27 -4.85 -7.56
C LEU A 162 4.07 -4.78 -6.63
N ARG A 163 3.71 -3.56 -6.18
CA ARG A 163 2.38 -3.32 -5.61
C ARG A 163 1.34 -3.33 -6.72
N VAL A 164 0.10 -3.74 -6.41
CA VAL A 164 -0.99 -3.71 -7.41
C VAL A 164 -1.15 -2.35 -8.07
N THR A 165 -1.06 -1.27 -7.29
CA THR A 165 -1.15 0.08 -7.83
C THR A 165 -0.04 0.39 -8.82
N GLU A 166 1.17 -0.09 -8.57
CA GLU A 166 2.30 0.04 -9.48
C GLU A 166 2.07 -0.78 -10.76
N LEU A 167 1.66 -2.05 -10.64
CA LEU A 167 1.36 -2.92 -11.77
C LEU A 167 0.30 -2.34 -12.72
N ILE A 168 -0.82 -1.87 -12.19
CA ILE A 168 -1.92 -1.35 -13.01
C ILE A 168 -1.66 0.03 -13.59
N SER A 169 -0.70 0.78 -13.05
CA SER A 169 -0.30 2.11 -13.55
C SER A 169 0.89 2.09 -14.50
N LEU A 170 1.49 0.92 -14.77
CA LEU A 170 2.60 0.79 -15.73
C LEU A 170 2.17 1.26 -17.11
N LYS A 171 3.05 2.01 -17.75
CA LYS A 171 2.93 2.42 -19.15
C LYS A 171 3.78 1.48 -20.04
N LEU A 172 3.51 1.47 -21.33
CA LEU A 172 4.36 0.75 -22.28
C LEU A 172 5.82 1.18 -22.20
N GLY A 173 6.07 2.49 -22.10
CA GLY A 173 7.42 3.05 -22.01
C GLY A 173 8.14 2.81 -20.68
N ASP A 174 7.45 2.24 -19.68
CA ASP A 174 8.05 1.90 -18.40
C ASP A 174 8.74 0.53 -18.42
N VAL A 175 8.51 -0.29 -19.47
CA VAL A 175 9.01 -1.65 -19.57
C VAL A 175 9.98 -1.76 -20.74
N ASP A 176 11.21 -2.14 -20.43
CA ASP A 176 12.23 -2.44 -21.41
C ASP A 176 12.36 -3.96 -21.56
N LEU A 177 11.78 -4.50 -22.62
CA LEU A 177 11.79 -5.94 -22.90
C LEU A 177 13.15 -6.42 -23.42
N GLY A 178 13.95 -5.53 -24.03
CA GLY A 178 15.27 -5.89 -24.54
C GLY A 178 16.27 -6.15 -23.41
N VAL A 179 16.20 -5.34 -22.36
CA VAL A 179 17.11 -5.43 -21.20
C VAL A 179 16.50 -6.22 -20.04
N GLY A 180 15.17 -6.39 -20.00
CA GLY A 180 14.48 -7.09 -18.90
C GLY A 180 14.32 -6.27 -17.64
N TYR A 181 14.04 -4.98 -17.75
CA TYR A 181 13.79 -4.07 -16.63
C TYR A 181 12.47 -3.31 -16.78
N LEU A 182 11.88 -2.95 -15.64
CA LEU A 182 10.82 -1.97 -15.61
C LEU A 182 11.16 -0.81 -14.65
N ARG A 183 10.59 0.35 -14.94
CA ARG A 183 10.61 1.53 -14.08
C ARG A 183 9.28 1.70 -13.41
N THR A 184 9.26 2.02 -12.12
CA THR A 184 8.03 2.26 -11.37
C THR A 184 8.22 3.32 -10.31
N LEU A 185 7.14 4.04 -10.00
CA LEU A 185 7.12 5.06 -8.96
C LEU A 185 6.69 4.44 -7.64
N GLY A 186 7.58 4.47 -6.65
CA GLY A 186 7.32 4.03 -5.30
C GLY A 186 6.65 5.10 -4.41
N LYS A 187 6.57 4.82 -3.11
CA LYS A 187 6.07 5.78 -2.11
C LYS A 187 6.90 7.07 -2.14
N GLY A 188 6.21 8.21 -2.21
CA GLY A 188 6.86 9.55 -2.27
C GLY A 188 7.40 9.90 -3.66
N SER A 189 6.85 9.33 -4.73
CA SER A 189 7.23 9.57 -6.12
C SER A 189 8.71 9.26 -6.43
N LYS A 190 9.34 8.38 -5.63
CA LYS A 190 10.69 7.91 -5.92
C LYS A 190 10.63 6.83 -6.99
N GLU A 191 11.34 7.08 -8.08
CA GLU A 191 11.49 6.11 -9.16
C GLU A 191 12.42 4.97 -8.71
N ARG A 192 12.08 3.74 -9.11
CA ARG A 192 12.95 2.59 -8.99
C ARG A 192 12.89 1.71 -10.21
N VAL A 193 13.98 1.03 -10.48
CA VAL A 193 14.11 0.05 -11.56
C VAL A 193 14.08 -1.34 -10.94
N VAL A 194 13.30 -2.25 -11.52
CA VAL A 194 13.16 -3.62 -11.04
C VAL A 194 13.42 -4.56 -12.22
N PRO A 195 14.35 -5.50 -12.10
CA PRO A 195 14.60 -6.52 -13.14
C PRO A 195 13.45 -7.55 -13.15
N PHE A 196 13.29 -8.21 -14.30
CA PHE A 196 12.41 -9.37 -14.45
C PHE A 196 13.03 -10.36 -15.45
N GLY A 197 12.76 -11.64 -15.22
CA GLY A 197 13.30 -12.74 -16.02
C GLY A 197 12.53 -13.02 -17.30
N ASP A 198 13.01 -14.01 -18.05
CA ASP A 198 12.50 -14.38 -19.36
C ASP A 198 11.04 -14.83 -19.35
N ALA A 199 10.59 -15.51 -18.31
CA ALA A 199 9.19 -15.91 -18.19
C ALA A 199 8.23 -14.71 -18.24
N ALA A 200 8.52 -13.66 -17.49
CA ALA A 200 7.74 -12.42 -17.50
C ALA A 200 7.88 -11.69 -18.84
N ARG A 201 9.08 -11.65 -19.42
CA ARG A 201 9.33 -11.04 -20.73
C ARG A 201 8.45 -11.67 -21.81
N ILE A 202 8.48 -13.00 -21.95
CA ILE A 202 7.70 -13.75 -22.93
C ILE A 202 6.19 -13.53 -22.73
N ALA A 203 5.72 -13.54 -21.48
CA ALA A 203 4.32 -13.33 -21.17
C ALA A 203 3.85 -11.91 -21.56
N ILE A 204 4.65 -10.88 -21.30
CA ILE A 204 4.36 -9.49 -21.66
C ILE A 204 4.40 -9.32 -23.18
N GLU A 205 5.41 -9.83 -23.86
CA GLU A 205 5.53 -9.80 -25.33
C GLU A 205 4.30 -10.41 -26.01
N ASN A 206 3.89 -11.61 -25.57
CA ASN A 206 2.68 -12.26 -26.09
C ASN A 206 1.42 -11.42 -25.91
N TYR A 207 1.28 -10.77 -24.74
CA TYR A 207 0.16 -9.86 -24.51
C TYR A 207 0.23 -8.62 -25.40
N ILE A 208 1.38 -7.96 -25.48
CA ILE A 208 1.57 -6.74 -26.28
C ILE A 208 1.32 -7.02 -27.77
N LEU A 209 1.85 -8.12 -28.29
CA LEU A 209 1.75 -8.41 -29.74
C LEU A 209 0.38 -8.93 -30.14
N ARG A 210 -0.25 -9.80 -29.33
CA ARG A 210 -1.46 -10.53 -29.71
C ARG A 210 -2.77 -9.90 -29.25
N VAL A 211 -2.75 -9.17 -28.13
CA VAL A 211 -3.99 -8.71 -27.50
C VAL A 211 -4.09 -7.21 -27.47
N ARG A 212 -3.03 -6.54 -27.00
CA ARG A 212 -3.07 -5.11 -26.75
C ARG A 212 -3.45 -4.26 -27.98
N PRO A 213 -3.01 -4.53 -29.21
CA PRO A 213 -3.36 -3.72 -30.37
C PRO A 213 -4.86 -3.66 -30.61
N SER A 214 -5.56 -4.79 -30.52
CA SER A 214 -7.02 -4.86 -30.74
C SER A 214 -7.85 -4.11 -29.68
N VAL A 215 -7.25 -3.87 -28.50
CA VAL A 215 -7.91 -3.20 -27.38
C VAL A 215 -7.54 -1.71 -27.34
N SER A 216 -6.28 -1.35 -27.64
CA SER A 216 -5.78 0.02 -27.61
C SER A 216 -6.34 0.92 -28.71
N GLN A 217 -6.72 0.35 -29.87
CA GLN A 217 -7.36 1.08 -30.97
C GLN A 217 -8.60 1.88 -30.51
N LYS A 218 -9.20 1.50 -29.36
CA LYS A 218 -10.40 2.16 -28.83
C LYS A 218 -10.10 3.41 -28.00
N THR A 219 -8.89 3.62 -27.50
CA THR A 219 -8.64 4.61 -26.43
C THR A 219 -7.29 5.31 -26.48
N GLU A 220 -6.40 5.01 -27.44
CA GLU A 220 -5.03 5.57 -27.52
C GLU A 220 -4.24 5.53 -26.20
N SER A 221 -4.61 4.63 -25.29
CA SER A 221 -4.02 4.55 -23.95
C SER A 221 -2.57 4.09 -23.99
N THR A 222 -1.72 4.78 -23.28
CA THR A 222 -0.31 4.40 -23.05
C THR A 222 -0.14 3.33 -21.97
N ASP A 223 -1.20 2.99 -21.23
CA ASP A 223 -1.14 1.99 -20.17
C ASP A 223 -0.74 0.61 -20.73
N LEU A 224 0.11 -0.11 -19.99
CA LEU A 224 0.54 -1.45 -20.38
C LEU A 224 -0.66 -2.41 -20.39
N PHE A 225 -1.38 -2.50 -19.26
CA PHE A 225 -2.48 -3.44 -19.09
C PHE A 225 -3.84 -2.78 -19.21
N LEU A 226 -4.60 -3.20 -20.21
CA LEU A 226 -5.92 -2.65 -20.50
C LEU A 226 -7.05 -3.64 -20.19
N THR A 227 -8.20 -3.10 -19.78
CA THR A 227 -9.44 -3.87 -19.72
C THR A 227 -9.95 -4.20 -21.14
N ARG A 228 -10.94 -5.08 -21.27
CA ARG A 228 -11.58 -5.37 -22.57
C ARG A 228 -12.17 -4.11 -23.25
N ARG A 229 -12.43 -3.05 -22.47
CA ARG A 229 -12.96 -1.77 -22.98
C ARG A 229 -11.86 -0.80 -23.41
N GLY A 230 -10.59 -1.17 -23.30
CA GLY A 230 -9.45 -0.29 -23.59
C GLY A 230 -9.11 0.69 -22.46
N THR A 231 -9.77 0.60 -21.32
CA THR A 231 -9.50 1.47 -20.15
C THR A 231 -8.48 0.84 -19.22
N THR A 232 -7.84 1.67 -18.39
CA THR A 232 -6.92 1.25 -17.33
C THR A 232 -7.57 0.23 -16.40
N MET A 233 -6.82 -0.77 -15.96
CA MET A 233 -7.27 -1.73 -14.96
C MET A 233 -7.41 -1.07 -13.58
N THR A 234 -8.51 -1.34 -12.88
CA THR A 234 -8.68 -0.88 -11.49
C THR A 234 -8.12 -1.90 -10.48
N ARG A 235 -7.76 -1.44 -9.28
CA ARG A 235 -7.36 -2.34 -8.18
C ARG A 235 -8.41 -3.41 -7.89
N GLN A 236 -9.69 -3.02 -7.88
CA GLN A 236 -10.80 -3.95 -7.66
C GLN A 236 -10.95 -4.94 -8.84
N GLY A 237 -10.72 -4.48 -10.06
CA GLY A 237 -10.71 -5.32 -11.25
C GLY A 237 -9.63 -6.41 -11.16
N PHE A 238 -8.40 -6.01 -10.86
CA PHE A 238 -7.30 -6.96 -10.65
C PHE A 238 -7.57 -7.93 -9.49
N TRP A 239 -8.14 -7.43 -8.38
CA TRP A 239 -8.51 -8.29 -7.25
C TRP A 239 -9.53 -9.37 -7.63
N LYS A 240 -10.52 -9.04 -8.45
CA LYS A 240 -11.48 -10.03 -8.98
C LYS A 240 -10.80 -11.08 -9.86
N ILE A 241 -9.86 -10.65 -10.71
CA ILE A 241 -9.04 -11.52 -11.55
C ILE A 241 -8.23 -12.50 -10.67
N LEU A 242 -7.52 -11.98 -9.70
CA LEU A 242 -6.72 -12.79 -8.77
C LEU A 242 -7.57 -13.82 -8.04
N LYS A 243 -8.72 -13.42 -7.46
CA LYS A 243 -9.66 -14.34 -6.78
C LYS A 243 -10.14 -15.46 -7.70
N LYS A 244 -10.50 -15.15 -8.95
CA LYS A 244 -10.91 -16.13 -9.96
C LYS A 244 -9.84 -17.22 -10.14
N TYR A 245 -8.57 -16.81 -10.25
CA TYR A 245 -7.48 -17.77 -10.51
C TYR A 245 -7.02 -18.50 -9.26
N ILE A 246 -7.10 -17.92 -8.06
CA ILE A 246 -6.91 -18.62 -6.78
C ILE A 246 -7.90 -19.79 -6.67
N THR A 247 -9.20 -19.53 -6.94
CA THR A 247 -10.22 -20.58 -6.92
C THR A 247 -9.95 -21.65 -7.98
N LYS A 248 -9.56 -21.24 -9.21
CA LYS A 248 -9.26 -22.18 -10.31
C LYS A 248 -8.05 -23.05 -10.00
N ALA A 249 -7.01 -22.49 -9.39
CA ALA A 249 -5.80 -23.19 -8.96
C ALA A 249 -5.98 -23.98 -7.67
N LYS A 250 -7.17 -23.95 -7.05
CA LYS A 250 -7.50 -24.65 -5.78
C LYS A 250 -6.55 -24.29 -4.62
N ILE A 251 -6.04 -23.05 -4.62
CA ILE A 251 -5.14 -22.57 -3.56
C ILE A 251 -5.97 -22.22 -2.32
N SER A 252 -5.56 -22.77 -1.18
CA SER A 252 -6.22 -22.56 0.10
C SER A 252 -5.75 -21.28 0.80
N GLY A 253 -6.60 -20.67 1.63
CA GLY A 253 -6.24 -19.52 2.45
C GLY A 253 -6.58 -18.17 1.83
N ASN A 254 -6.21 -17.10 2.52
CA ASN A 254 -6.50 -15.74 2.09
C ASN A 254 -5.34 -15.16 1.27
N VAL A 255 -5.33 -15.48 -0.01
CA VAL A 255 -4.31 -14.99 -0.95
C VAL A 255 -4.68 -13.61 -1.46
N SER A 256 -3.73 -12.70 -1.43
CA SER A 256 -3.86 -11.32 -1.85
C SER A 256 -2.67 -10.92 -2.73
N PRO A 257 -2.73 -9.80 -3.44
CA PRO A 257 -1.54 -9.29 -4.14
C PRO A 257 -0.34 -9.05 -3.22
N HIS A 258 -0.60 -8.71 -1.96
CA HIS A 258 0.47 -8.59 -0.95
C HIS A 258 1.08 -9.95 -0.61
N THR A 259 0.30 -11.02 -0.67
CA THR A 259 0.79 -12.40 -0.45
C THR A 259 1.74 -12.81 -1.57
N LEU A 260 1.43 -12.49 -2.85
CA LEU A 260 2.33 -12.73 -3.98
C LEU A 260 3.64 -11.93 -3.87
N ARG A 261 3.54 -10.67 -3.49
CA ARG A 261 4.73 -9.84 -3.23
C ARG A 261 5.56 -10.37 -2.05
N HIS A 262 4.90 -10.93 -1.05
CA HIS A 262 5.59 -11.56 0.07
C HIS A 262 6.27 -12.86 -0.36
N ALA A 263 5.61 -13.68 -1.18
CA ALA A 263 6.20 -14.88 -1.76
C ALA A 263 7.45 -14.54 -2.62
N PHE A 264 7.39 -13.50 -3.47
CA PHE A 264 8.56 -12.99 -4.19
C PHE A 264 9.74 -12.73 -3.24
N ALA A 265 9.51 -11.96 -2.17
CA ALA A 265 10.58 -11.63 -1.22
C ALA A 265 11.13 -12.87 -0.50
N THR A 266 10.24 -13.75 -0.03
CA THR A 266 10.60 -14.94 0.73
C THR A 266 11.38 -15.92 -0.14
N HIS A 267 10.91 -16.21 -1.36
CA HIS A 267 11.57 -17.14 -2.27
C HIS A 267 12.97 -16.67 -2.70
N LEU A 268 13.16 -15.36 -2.92
CA LEU A 268 14.49 -14.81 -3.17
C LEU A 268 15.42 -15.02 -1.96
N LEU A 269 14.95 -14.73 -0.74
CA LEU A 269 15.75 -14.88 0.49
C LEU A 269 16.06 -16.35 0.79
N GLU A 270 15.11 -17.26 0.62
CA GLU A 270 15.28 -18.70 0.81
C GLU A 270 16.31 -19.28 -0.14
N ARG A 271 16.40 -18.73 -1.36
CA ARG A 271 17.42 -19.12 -2.35
C ARG A 271 18.77 -18.42 -2.17
N GLY A 272 18.90 -17.54 -1.18
CA GLY A 272 20.18 -16.94 -0.78
C GLY A 272 20.40 -15.51 -1.30
N ALA A 273 19.37 -14.84 -1.83
CA ALA A 273 19.49 -13.42 -2.16
C ALA A 273 19.73 -12.59 -0.90
N ASP A 274 20.56 -11.56 -0.99
CA ASP A 274 20.80 -10.68 0.13
C ASP A 274 19.58 -9.78 0.42
N LEU A 275 19.29 -9.57 1.70
CA LEU A 275 18.12 -8.80 2.16
C LEU A 275 18.08 -7.38 1.60
N ARG A 276 19.24 -6.75 1.43
CA ARG A 276 19.35 -5.36 0.96
C ARG A 276 18.90 -5.24 -0.50
N SER A 277 19.33 -6.17 -1.36
CA SER A 277 18.89 -6.25 -2.77
C SER A 277 17.39 -6.47 -2.86
N VAL A 278 16.83 -7.40 -2.08
CA VAL A 278 15.38 -7.63 -2.04
C VAL A 278 14.62 -6.38 -1.56
N GLN A 279 15.08 -5.69 -0.53
CA GLN A 279 14.49 -4.44 -0.05
C GLN A 279 14.53 -3.33 -1.10
N GLN A 280 15.61 -3.23 -1.88
CA GLN A 280 15.74 -2.27 -2.98
C GLN A 280 14.75 -2.56 -4.09
N MET A 281 14.61 -3.82 -4.54
CA MET A 281 13.61 -4.24 -5.54
C MET A 281 12.19 -3.91 -5.07
N LEU A 282 11.92 -4.12 -3.79
CA LEU A 282 10.61 -3.83 -3.19
C LEU A 282 10.36 -2.33 -2.96
N GLY A 283 11.37 -1.48 -2.93
CA GLY A 283 11.24 -0.05 -2.68
C GLY A 283 10.80 0.26 -1.25
N HIS A 284 11.49 -0.31 -0.26
CA HIS A 284 11.31 0.02 1.15
C HIS A 284 12.00 1.34 1.46
N SER A 285 11.26 2.29 2.05
CA SER A 285 11.66 3.70 2.19
C SER A 285 12.70 4.00 3.28
N ASP A 286 13.06 3.03 4.11
CA ASP A 286 13.97 3.25 5.25
C ASP A 286 15.47 3.20 4.89
N ILE A 287 15.80 2.97 3.63
CA ILE A 287 17.16 3.11 3.15
C ILE A 287 17.29 4.52 2.59
N SER A 288 17.70 5.44 3.47
CA SER A 288 18.01 6.83 3.13
C SER A 288 19.23 6.86 2.22
N SER A 289 19.00 6.81 0.92
CA SER A 289 19.88 7.44 -0.05
C SER A 289 19.12 7.57 -1.36
N THR A 290 19.08 8.78 -1.87
CA THR A 290 18.90 9.07 -3.28
C THR A 290 20.17 8.53 -4.00
N GLN A 291 20.36 7.22 -3.95
CA GLN A 291 21.37 6.59 -4.77
C GLN A 291 20.84 6.69 -6.20
N ILE A 292 21.48 7.54 -6.97
CA ILE A 292 21.41 7.52 -8.41
C ILE A 292 21.56 6.05 -8.79
N TYR A 293 20.56 5.46 -9.43
CA TYR A 293 20.62 4.08 -9.90
C TYR A 293 21.71 3.98 -10.94
N THR A 294 22.95 3.74 -10.48
CA THR A 294 24.11 3.57 -11.34
C THR A 294 23.94 2.28 -12.13
N HIS A 295 24.60 2.19 -13.27
CA HIS A 295 24.62 0.99 -14.11
C HIS A 295 25.03 -0.26 -13.30
N ILE A 296 26.01 -0.12 -12.43
CA ILE A 296 26.51 -1.17 -11.52
C ILE A 296 25.42 -1.71 -10.57
N LEU A 297 24.55 -0.83 -10.05
CA LEU A 297 23.48 -1.26 -9.16
C LEU A 297 22.37 -2.04 -9.92
N LYS A 298 22.11 -1.66 -11.17
CA LYS A 298 21.15 -2.38 -12.03
C LYS A 298 21.66 -3.77 -12.38
N GLU A 299 22.92 -3.89 -12.75
CA GLU A 299 23.57 -5.19 -13.06
C GLU A 299 23.54 -6.12 -11.85
N ARG A 300 23.90 -5.62 -10.68
CA ARG A 300 23.83 -6.41 -9.44
C ARG A 300 22.42 -6.87 -9.09
N MET A 301 21.41 -6.02 -9.24
CA MET A 301 20.02 -6.43 -9.01
C MET A 301 19.57 -7.49 -10.00
N ARG A 302 20.01 -7.40 -11.26
CA ARG A 302 19.75 -8.40 -12.28
C ARG A 302 20.41 -9.74 -11.93
N GLU A 303 21.70 -9.74 -11.62
CA GLU A 303 22.43 -10.93 -11.20
C GLU A 303 21.75 -11.64 -10.02
N VAL A 304 21.33 -10.89 -9.02
CA VAL A 304 20.60 -11.45 -7.86
C VAL A 304 19.25 -12.02 -8.30
N HIS A 305 18.53 -11.32 -9.17
CA HIS A 305 17.24 -11.80 -9.67
C HIS A 305 17.42 -13.10 -10.49
N ASP A 306 18.28 -13.09 -11.51
CA ASP A 306 18.49 -14.22 -12.41
C ASP A 306 19.02 -15.45 -11.67
N ARG A 307 19.85 -15.26 -10.64
CA ARG A 307 20.41 -16.37 -9.84
C ARG A 307 19.45 -16.92 -8.79
N PHE A 308 18.63 -16.10 -8.18
CA PHE A 308 17.88 -16.47 -6.98
C PHE A 308 16.36 -16.44 -7.16
N HIS A 309 15.81 -15.80 -8.21
CA HIS A 309 14.39 -15.84 -8.45
C HIS A 309 13.99 -17.17 -9.09
N PRO A 310 12.85 -17.82 -8.69
CA PRO A 310 12.39 -19.08 -9.27
C PRO A 310 12.15 -19.03 -10.78
N ARG A 311 11.94 -17.83 -11.33
CA ARG A 311 11.67 -17.54 -12.75
C ARG A 311 12.64 -16.48 -13.29
N GLY A 312 13.86 -16.46 -12.76
CA GLY A 312 14.95 -15.61 -13.21
C GLY A 312 15.51 -16.01 -14.56
#